data_c511ec2f9e880e8b47628cd351625055
#
_entry.id   c511ec2f9e880e8b47628cd351625055
#
_cell.length_a   1.000
_cell.length_b   1.000
_cell.length_c   1.000
_cell.angle_alpha   90.00
_cell.angle_beta   90.00
_cell.angle_gamma   90.00
#
_symmetry.space_group_name_H-M   'P 1'
#
loop_
_entity.id
_entity.type
_entity.pdbx_description
1 polymer ?
#
loop_
_entity_poly.entity_id
_entity_poly.type
_entity_poly.pdbx_seq_one_letter_code
_entity_poly.pdbx_strand_id
1 'polypeptide(L)'
;MKIAFTGRPTYGVAEAWNKYTNYETDFFSRTNEWNFDKREHQREFAKFMVEHDYDVFVNSSALSKFNQTNLLKEVVEIWNEAGKGGRIICIGSTADRHNKATEWVYPTQKKALREYSASLSMKGIWDNWPIKVSYISFGSLQTKQVHEKHPGRTLMDMKRVVETIDYIINQPTDTLISEIRIDPIQNV
;
A
#
# COMPACT_ATOMS: atom_id res chain seq x y z
N MET A 1 13.04 -13.35 -2.47
CA MET A 1 11.76 -12.60 -2.43
C MET A 1 12.04 -11.21 -2.96
N LYS A 2 11.36 -10.83 -4.03
CA LYS A 2 11.54 -9.57 -4.75
C LYS A 2 10.33 -8.67 -4.51
N ILE A 3 10.57 -7.44 -4.09
CA ILE A 3 9.51 -6.50 -3.68
C ILE A 3 9.44 -5.32 -4.64
N ALA A 4 8.24 -5.05 -5.17
CA ALA A 4 7.92 -3.83 -5.88
C ALA A 4 7.23 -2.85 -4.93
N PHE A 5 7.74 -1.62 -4.81
CA PHE A 5 7.21 -0.61 -3.91
C PHE A 5 6.88 0.68 -4.67
N THR A 6 5.62 1.13 -4.65
CA THR A 6 5.29 2.41 -5.27
C THR A 6 5.56 3.58 -4.33
N GLY A 7 6.42 4.50 -4.75
CA GLY A 7 6.83 5.67 -4.00
C GLY A 7 8.30 6.02 -4.24
N ARG A 8 8.69 7.21 -3.84
CA ARG A 8 10.10 7.64 -3.91
C ARG A 8 10.86 7.16 -2.67
N PRO A 9 12.03 6.52 -2.81
CA PRO A 9 12.84 6.02 -1.67
C PRO A 9 13.39 7.14 -0.78
N THR A 10 13.12 8.40 -1.11
CA THR A 10 13.54 9.60 -0.36
C THR A 10 12.34 10.32 0.28
N TYR A 11 11.16 9.69 0.34
CA TYR A 11 9.97 10.36 0.84
C TYR A 11 8.95 9.40 1.50
N GLY A 12 8.49 9.75 2.71
CA GLY A 12 7.37 9.13 3.40
C GLY A 12 7.56 7.63 3.73
N VAL A 13 6.57 6.81 3.45
CA VAL A 13 6.60 5.37 3.77
C VAL A 13 7.69 4.65 2.96
N ALA A 14 7.89 5.03 1.70
CA ALA A 14 8.93 4.46 0.86
C ALA A 14 10.35 4.78 1.37
N GLU A 15 10.58 6.00 1.89
CA GLU A 15 11.84 6.38 2.54
C GLU A 15 12.10 5.53 3.78
N ALA A 16 11.10 5.36 4.64
CA ALA A 16 11.23 4.54 5.83
C ALA A 16 11.52 3.07 5.47
N TRP A 17 10.80 2.53 4.49
CA TRP A 17 11.04 1.19 3.99
C TRP A 17 12.47 1.04 3.48
N ASN A 18 12.93 1.94 2.62
CA ASN A 18 14.31 1.93 2.09
C ASN A 18 15.38 2.00 3.19
N LYS A 19 15.09 2.74 4.28
CA LYS A 19 16.04 2.92 5.39
C LYS A 19 16.12 1.75 6.34
N TYR A 20 15.01 1.06 6.60
CA TYR A 20 14.90 0.10 7.69
C TYR A 20 14.63 -1.35 7.24
N THR A 21 14.35 -1.57 5.95
CA THR A 21 14.16 -2.93 5.44
C THR A 21 15.49 -3.63 5.17
N ASN A 22 15.47 -4.97 5.25
CA ASN A 22 16.56 -5.83 4.80
C ASN A 22 16.25 -6.52 3.46
N TYR A 23 15.09 -6.23 2.83
CA TYR A 23 14.69 -6.84 1.58
C TYR A 23 15.19 -6.05 0.38
N GLU A 24 15.62 -6.77 -0.65
CA GLU A 24 15.82 -6.19 -1.97
C GLU A 24 14.50 -5.64 -2.51
N THR A 25 14.46 -4.34 -2.78
CA THR A 25 13.25 -3.62 -3.14
C THR A 25 13.50 -2.67 -4.29
N ASP A 26 12.67 -2.80 -5.33
CA ASP A 26 12.63 -1.83 -6.42
C ASP A 26 11.53 -0.79 -6.17
N PHE A 27 11.89 0.49 -6.31
CA PHE A 27 10.97 1.61 -6.09
C PHE A 27 10.49 2.18 -7.42
N PHE A 28 9.18 2.41 -7.51
CA PHE A 28 8.50 2.88 -8.72
C PHE A 28 7.75 4.17 -8.46
N SER A 29 8.10 5.21 -9.21
CA SER A 29 7.51 6.55 -9.07
C SER A 29 7.71 7.39 -10.32
N ARG A 30 7.15 8.58 -10.37
CA ARG A 30 7.36 9.52 -11.49
C ARG A 30 8.82 9.92 -11.71
N THR A 31 9.68 9.80 -10.69
CA THR A 31 11.10 10.13 -10.81
C THR A 31 11.90 9.10 -11.60
N ASN A 32 11.36 7.91 -11.79
CA ASN A 32 11.88 6.85 -12.64
C ASN A 32 10.86 6.39 -13.68
N GLU A 33 10.16 7.39 -14.27
CA GLU A 33 9.29 7.26 -15.44
C GLU A 33 7.92 6.61 -15.19
N TRP A 34 7.61 6.10 -14.01
CA TRP A 34 6.34 5.47 -13.69
C TRP A 34 5.28 6.47 -13.21
N ASN A 35 4.46 6.96 -14.13
CA ASN A 35 3.35 7.86 -13.81
C ASN A 35 2.03 7.11 -13.60
N PHE A 36 1.77 6.69 -12.38
CA PHE A 36 0.54 5.96 -12.02
C PHE A 36 -0.75 6.80 -12.06
N ASP A 37 -0.70 8.06 -12.41
CA ASP A 37 -1.90 8.84 -12.77
C ASP A 37 -2.38 8.53 -14.20
N LYS A 38 -1.60 7.76 -14.99
CA LYS A 38 -1.94 7.27 -16.33
C LYS A 38 -2.23 5.78 -16.29
N ARG A 39 -3.37 5.38 -16.85
CA ARG A 39 -3.79 3.98 -16.86
C ARG A 39 -2.83 3.07 -17.65
N GLU A 40 -2.25 3.60 -18.72
CA GLU A 40 -1.27 2.87 -19.53
C GLU A 40 -0.08 2.43 -18.66
N HIS A 41 0.48 3.35 -17.89
CA HIS A 41 1.60 3.04 -16.98
C HIS A 41 1.21 2.09 -15.85
N GLN A 42 -0.05 2.14 -15.36
CA GLN A 42 -0.53 1.17 -14.36
C GLN A 42 -0.52 -0.24 -14.93
N ARG A 43 -1.02 -0.40 -16.16
CA ARG A 43 -1.09 -1.68 -16.86
C ARG A 43 0.28 -2.22 -17.26
N GLU A 44 1.15 -1.36 -17.78
CA GLU A 44 2.55 -1.70 -18.09
C GLU A 44 3.30 -2.15 -16.85
N PHE A 45 3.15 -1.45 -15.74
CA PHE A 45 3.75 -1.81 -14.46
C PHE A 45 3.25 -3.18 -13.96
N ALA A 46 1.95 -3.45 -14.07
CA ALA A 46 1.40 -4.74 -13.66
C ALA A 46 2.01 -5.90 -14.48
N LYS A 47 2.18 -5.73 -15.80
CA LYS A 47 2.88 -6.69 -16.68
C LYS A 47 4.35 -6.82 -16.32
N PHE A 48 5.04 -5.70 -16.11
CA PHE A 48 6.43 -5.66 -15.70
C PHE A 48 6.68 -6.49 -14.43
N MET A 49 5.78 -6.39 -13.44
CA MET A 49 5.89 -7.19 -12.21
C MET A 49 5.74 -8.70 -12.46
N VAL A 50 4.92 -9.11 -13.43
CA VAL A 50 4.79 -10.53 -13.83
C VAL A 50 6.06 -10.98 -14.54
N GLU A 51 6.53 -10.23 -15.54
CA GLU A 51 7.72 -10.55 -16.36
C GLU A 51 9.00 -10.64 -15.53
N HIS A 52 9.11 -9.85 -14.45
CA HIS A 52 10.28 -9.80 -13.58
C HIS A 52 10.08 -10.57 -12.24
N ASP A 53 9.00 -11.33 -12.14
CA ASP A 53 8.69 -12.26 -11.05
C ASP A 53 8.74 -11.64 -9.64
N TYR A 54 8.05 -10.51 -9.45
CA TYR A 54 7.91 -9.92 -8.12
C TYR A 54 6.98 -10.74 -7.23
N ASP A 55 7.43 -11.04 -6.01
CA ASP A 55 6.67 -11.81 -5.00
C ASP A 55 5.70 -10.93 -4.21
N VAL A 56 6.09 -9.68 -3.99
CA VAL A 56 5.33 -8.73 -3.15
C VAL A 56 5.18 -7.39 -3.88
N PHE A 57 3.97 -6.86 -3.83
CA PHE A 57 3.67 -5.50 -4.27
C PHE A 57 3.20 -4.64 -3.10
N VAL A 58 3.91 -3.54 -2.80
CA VAL A 58 3.48 -2.54 -1.81
C VAL A 58 2.92 -1.32 -2.53
N ASN A 59 1.60 -1.20 -2.53
CA ASN A 59 0.85 -0.10 -3.12
C ASN A 59 0.78 1.08 -2.14
N SER A 60 1.83 1.90 -2.11
CA SER A 60 2.03 2.96 -1.11
C SER A 60 1.78 4.39 -1.62
N SER A 61 1.86 4.63 -2.92
CA SER A 61 1.71 5.97 -3.47
C SER A 61 0.31 6.54 -3.25
N ALA A 62 0.23 7.70 -2.61
CA ALA A 62 -1.01 8.49 -2.54
C ALA A 62 -1.25 9.15 -3.90
N LEU A 63 -2.08 8.52 -4.73
CA LEU A 63 -2.41 8.97 -6.08
C LEU A 63 -3.74 9.72 -6.11
N SER A 64 -3.91 10.65 -7.05
CA SER A 64 -5.15 11.37 -7.27
C SER A 64 -6.22 10.52 -7.96
N LYS A 65 -7.45 10.98 -7.99
CA LYS A 65 -8.55 10.41 -8.81
C LYS A 65 -8.76 8.90 -8.65
N PHE A 66 -8.66 8.37 -7.43
CA PHE A 66 -8.76 6.93 -7.15
C PHE A 66 -7.67 6.07 -7.80
N ASN A 67 -6.60 6.66 -8.32
CA ASN A 67 -5.58 5.93 -9.08
C ASN A 67 -4.84 4.88 -8.24
N GLN A 68 -4.76 5.01 -6.92
CA GLN A 68 -4.23 3.93 -6.08
C GLN A 68 -5.14 2.68 -6.11
N THR A 69 -6.45 2.85 -6.12
CA THR A 69 -7.42 1.75 -6.26
C THR A 69 -7.39 1.18 -7.69
N ASN A 70 -7.28 2.06 -8.69
CA ASN A 70 -7.17 1.63 -10.09
C ASN A 70 -5.88 0.83 -10.33
N LEU A 71 -4.76 1.25 -9.76
CA LEU A 71 -3.50 0.51 -9.83
C LEU A 71 -3.63 -0.88 -9.19
N LEU A 72 -4.26 -0.98 -8.02
CA LEU A 72 -4.56 -2.27 -7.40
C LEU A 72 -5.37 -3.16 -8.34
N LYS A 73 -6.39 -2.60 -8.99
CA LYS A 73 -7.24 -3.31 -9.95
C LYS A 73 -6.44 -3.87 -11.11
N GLU A 74 -5.65 -3.04 -11.80
CA GLU A 74 -4.84 -3.48 -12.96
C GLU A 74 -3.82 -4.55 -12.54
N VAL A 75 -3.18 -4.41 -11.39
CA VAL A 75 -2.24 -5.42 -10.88
C VAL A 75 -2.93 -6.76 -10.63
N VAL A 76 -4.06 -6.74 -9.95
CA VAL A 76 -4.82 -7.95 -9.62
C VAL A 76 -5.33 -8.64 -10.89
N GLU A 77 -5.85 -7.90 -11.86
CA GLU A 77 -6.31 -8.44 -13.14
C GLU A 77 -5.18 -9.12 -13.90
N ILE A 78 -4.06 -8.45 -14.08
CA ILE A 78 -2.89 -8.97 -14.82
C ILE A 78 -2.26 -10.18 -14.11
N TRP A 79 -2.12 -10.12 -12.78
CA TRP A 79 -1.57 -11.25 -12.01
C TRP A 79 -2.49 -12.46 -12.09
N ASN A 80 -3.80 -12.25 -12.02
CA ASN A 80 -4.78 -13.32 -12.15
C ASN A 80 -4.77 -13.94 -13.55
N GLU A 81 -4.74 -13.13 -14.60
CA GLU A 81 -4.64 -13.59 -15.99
C GLU A 81 -3.36 -14.42 -16.24
N ALA A 82 -2.26 -14.04 -15.60
CA ALA A 82 -0.98 -14.75 -15.67
C ALA A 82 -0.87 -15.97 -14.75
N GLY A 83 -1.89 -16.26 -13.94
CA GLY A 83 -1.83 -17.31 -12.92
C GLY A 83 -0.80 -17.04 -11.82
N LYS A 84 -0.37 -15.78 -11.65
CA LYS A 84 0.65 -15.39 -10.69
C LYS A 84 0.07 -15.29 -9.28
N GLY A 85 0.75 -15.95 -8.33
CA GLY A 85 0.51 -15.75 -6.90
C GLY A 85 1.41 -14.67 -6.30
N GLY A 86 1.10 -14.25 -5.08
CA GLY A 86 1.93 -13.30 -4.34
C GLY A 86 1.14 -12.47 -3.31
N ARG A 87 1.82 -11.52 -2.69
CA ARG A 87 1.22 -10.63 -1.68
C ARG A 87 1.11 -9.21 -2.21
N ILE A 88 -0.03 -8.59 -2.01
CA ILE A 88 -0.27 -7.17 -2.29
C ILE A 88 -0.61 -6.47 -0.98
N ILE A 89 0.13 -5.44 -0.62
CA ILE A 89 -0.07 -4.67 0.61
C ILE A 89 -0.46 -3.24 0.23
N CYS A 90 -1.68 -2.85 0.56
CA CYS A 90 -2.21 -1.52 0.28
C CYS A 90 -2.03 -0.59 1.48
N ILE A 91 -1.29 0.50 1.31
CA ILE A 91 -1.10 1.50 2.35
C ILE A 91 -2.26 2.49 2.35
N GLY A 92 -3.09 2.35 3.35
CA GLY A 92 -4.25 3.17 3.62
C GLY A 92 -3.99 4.37 4.53
N SER A 93 -5.04 4.81 5.22
CA SER A 93 -4.99 5.93 6.16
C SER A 93 -6.21 5.90 7.08
N THR A 94 -6.06 6.34 8.31
CA THR A 94 -7.19 6.56 9.25
C THR A 94 -8.24 7.54 8.73
N ALA A 95 -7.94 8.30 7.67
CA ALA A 95 -8.90 9.13 6.97
C ALA A 95 -10.09 8.30 6.40
N ASP A 96 -9.91 7.00 6.19
CA ASP A 96 -10.95 6.08 5.73
C ASP A 96 -12.06 5.82 6.76
N ARG A 97 -11.83 6.16 8.04
CA ARG A 97 -12.73 5.87 9.15
C ARG A 97 -13.80 6.95 9.40
N HIS A 98 -13.59 8.14 8.85
CA HIS A 98 -14.42 9.30 9.19
C HIS A 98 -15.37 9.69 8.07
N ASN A 99 -16.63 9.88 8.43
CA ASN A 99 -17.63 10.56 7.62
C ASN A 99 -17.66 12.04 8.05
N LYS A 100 -16.82 12.85 7.41
CA LYS A 100 -16.84 14.30 7.61
C LYS A 100 -17.50 14.97 6.42
N ALA A 101 -18.30 15.97 6.67
CA ALA A 101 -18.73 16.92 5.65
C ALA A 101 -17.48 17.67 5.17
N THR A 102 -16.96 17.29 4.02
CA THR A 102 -15.74 17.87 3.46
C THR A 102 -15.73 17.72 1.94
N GLU A 103 -15.23 18.73 1.25
CA GLU A 103 -14.93 18.67 -0.17
C GLU A 103 -13.63 17.90 -0.47
N TRP A 104 -12.87 17.55 0.55
CA TRP A 104 -11.62 16.83 0.40
C TRP A 104 -11.87 15.35 0.02
N VAL A 105 -11.52 15.00 -1.20
CA VAL A 105 -11.79 13.69 -1.81
C VAL A 105 -10.93 12.55 -1.21
N TYR A 106 -9.81 12.87 -0.58
CA TYR A 106 -8.85 11.89 -0.06
C TYR A 106 -9.47 10.82 0.89
N PRO A 107 -10.35 11.17 1.85
CA PRO A 107 -11.03 10.16 2.67
C PRO A 107 -11.83 9.16 1.84
N THR A 108 -12.55 9.64 0.82
CA THR A 108 -13.35 8.80 -0.08
C THR A 108 -12.45 7.88 -0.91
N GLN A 109 -11.32 8.37 -1.39
CA GLN A 109 -10.34 7.56 -2.11
C GLN A 109 -9.77 6.44 -1.23
N LYS A 110 -9.45 6.75 0.05
CA LYS A 110 -8.95 5.74 0.99
C LYS A 110 -10.01 4.73 1.40
N LYS A 111 -11.30 5.14 1.52
CA LYS A 111 -12.42 4.21 1.70
C LYS A 111 -12.56 3.27 0.50
N ALA A 112 -12.53 3.78 -0.72
CA ALA A 112 -12.61 2.96 -1.91
C ALA A 112 -11.49 1.92 -1.98
N LEU A 113 -10.25 2.32 -1.69
CA LEU A 113 -9.11 1.39 -1.62
C LEU A 113 -9.33 0.31 -0.56
N ARG A 114 -9.79 0.70 0.64
CA ARG A 114 -10.05 -0.21 1.74
C ARG A 114 -11.11 -1.25 1.37
N GLU A 115 -12.28 -0.80 0.90
CA GLU A 115 -13.40 -1.70 0.55
C GLU A 115 -13.02 -2.65 -0.60
N TYR A 116 -12.29 -2.16 -1.60
CA TYR A 116 -11.83 -3.02 -2.67
C TYR A 116 -10.78 -4.04 -2.20
N SER A 117 -9.84 -3.62 -1.34
CA SER A 117 -8.87 -4.54 -0.73
C SER A 117 -9.57 -5.60 0.12
N ALA A 118 -10.60 -5.23 0.89
CA ALA A 118 -11.38 -6.17 1.70
C ALA A 118 -12.08 -7.22 0.82
N SER A 119 -12.71 -6.81 -0.28
CA SER A 119 -13.35 -7.73 -1.24
C SER A 119 -12.35 -8.72 -1.84
N LEU A 120 -11.15 -8.25 -2.20
CA LEU A 120 -10.08 -9.11 -2.73
C LEU A 120 -9.51 -10.06 -1.65
N SER A 121 -9.43 -9.62 -0.39
CA SER A 121 -9.04 -10.48 0.73
C SER A 121 -10.03 -11.62 0.93
N MET A 122 -11.34 -11.32 0.85
CA MET A 122 -12.39 -12.34 0.94
C MET A 122 -12.27 -13.37 -0.19
N LYS A 123 -11.98 -12.94 -1.41
CA LYS A 123 -11.70 -13.85 -2.52
C LYS A 123 -10.52 -14.78 -2.22
N GLY A 124 -9.43 -14.25 -1.64
CA GLY A 124 -8.27 -15.04 -1.20
C GLY A 124 -8.62 -16.10 -0.15
N ILE A 125 -9.55 -15.78 0.75
CA ILE A 125 -10.00 -16.69 1.83
C ILE A 125 -10.93 -17.79 1.29
N TRP A 126 -11.91 -17.43 0.44
CA TRP A 126 -12.96 -18.36 0.04
C TRP A 126 -12.60 -19.21 -1.18
N ASP A 127 -11.86 -18.67 -2.14
CA ASP A 127 -11.60 -19.31 -3.43
C ASP A 127 -10.21 -19.97 -3.50
N ASN A 128 -9.46 -20.02 -2.40
CA ASN A 128 -8.05 -20.47 -2.39
C ASN A 128 -7.21 -19.75 -3.47
N TRP A 129 -7.52 -18.49 -3.66
CA TRP A 129 -6.89 -17.66 -4.69
C TRP A 129 -5.41 -17.37 -4.36
N PRO A 130 -4.48 -17.49 -5.32
CA PRO A 130 -3.04 -17.39 -5.01
C PRO A 130 -2.56 -15.96 -4.69
N ILE A 131 -3.39 -14.94 -4.94
CA ILE A 131 -3.08 -13.55 -4.62
C ILE A 131 -3.64 -13.21 -3.23
N LYS A 132 -2.79 -12.72 -2.34
CA LYS A 132 -3.17 -12.31 -0.98
C LYS A 132 -3.12 -10.81 -0.86
N VAL A 133 -4.26 -10.19 -0.60
CA VAL A 133 -4.37 -8.74 -0.49
C VAL A 133 -4.56 -8.33 0.96
N SER A 134 -3.71 -7.44 1.45
CA SER A 134 -3.75 -6.86 2.80
C SER A 134 -3.92 -5.35 2.73
N TYR A 135 -4.66 -4.78 3.66
CA TYR A 135 -4.82 -3.34 3.81
C TYR A 135 -4.29 -2.87 5.15
N ILE A 136 -3.47 -1.82 5.18
CA ILE A 136 -2.96 -1.23 6.41
C ILE A 136 -3.48 0.20 6.53
N SER A 137 -4.26 0.48 7.58
CA SER A 137 -4.74 1.83 7.90
C SER A 137 -3.84 2.45 8.97
N PHE A 138 -2.93 3.30 8.55
CA PHE A 138 -2.05 4.03 9.46
C PHE A 138 -2.68 5.35 9.92
N GLY A 139 -2.49 5.68 11.20
CA GLY A 139 -2.69 7.00 11.76
C GLY A 139 -1.70 8.04 11.26
N SER A 140 -1.54 9.12 12.00
CA SER A 140 -0.59 10.18 11.62
C SER A 140 0.85 9.68 11.73
N LEU A 141 1.56 9.71 10.60
CA LEU A 141 2.93 9.23 10.49
C LEU A 141 3.94 10.38 10.71
N GLN A 142 5.08 10.06 11.30
CA GLN A 142 6.19 10.99 11.51
C GLN A 142 6.93 11.28 10.18
N THR A 143 6.22 11.89 9.24
CA THR A 143 6.82 12.40 8.02
C THR A 143 7.08 13.90 8.15
N LYS A 144 8.09 14.42 7.45
CA LYS A 144 8.42 15.84 7.44
C LYS A 144 7.18 16.71 7.16
N GLN A 145 6.40 16.35 6.15
CA GLN A 145 5.20 17.09 5.76
C GLN A 145 4.12 17.12 6.84
N VAL A 146 3.89 16.02 7.56
CA VAL A 146 2.86 15.97 8.61
C VAL A 146 3.30 16.77 9.84
N HIS A 147 4.58 16.69 10.19
CA HIS A 147 5.15 17.46 11.30
C HIS A 147 5.03 18.96 11.06
N GLU A 148 5.37 19.43 9.86
CA GLU A 148 5.28 20.85 9.48
C GLU A 148 3.84 21.38 9.45
N LYS A 149 2.89 20.59 8.93
CA LYS A 149 1.48 21.00 8.79
C LYS A 149 0.65 20.88 10.07
N HIS A 150 1.06 20.03 10.97
CA HIS A 150 0.29 19.73 12.17
C HIS A 150 1.18 19.65 13.42
N PRO A 151 1.80 20.77 13.83
CA PRO A 151 2.62 20.81 15.03
C PRO A 151 1.75 20.42 16.26
N GLY A 152 2.31 19.60 17.14
CA GLY A 152 1.62 19.10 18.35
C GLY A 152 0.75 17.85 18.14
N ARG A 153 0.64 17.32 16.90
CA ARG A 153 -0.03 16.04 16.67
C ARG A 153 0.89 14.88 17.09
N THR A 154 0.34 13.92 17.80
CA THR A 154 1.04 12.65 18.07
C THR A 154 1.26 11.91 16.76
N LEU A 155 2.51 11.56 16.49
CA LEU A 155 2.94 10.93 15.23
C LEU A 155 3.51 9.54 15.54
N MET A 156 3.21 8.60 14.66
CA MET A 156 3.77 7.24 14.71
C MET A 156 5.19 7.24 14.16
N ASP A 157 6.10 6.56 14.86
CA ASP A 157 7.45 6.31 14.37
C ASP A 157 7.42 5.52 13.06
N MET A 158 8.20 5.97 12.09
CA MET A 158 8.28 5.36 10.77
C MET A 158 8.86 3.94 10.81
N LYS A 159 9.64 3.59 11.81
CA LYS A 159 10.12 2.21 12.00
C LYS A 159 8.95 1.24 12.26
N ARG A 160 7.93 1.68 13.02
CA ARG A 160 6.71 0.88 13.25
C ARG A 160 5.93 0.59 11.97
N VAL A 161 5.96 1.54 11.02
CA VAL A 161 5.37 1.33 9.70
C VAL A 161 6.05 0.18 8.96
N VAL A 162 7.39 0.17 8.98
CA VAL A 162 8.19 -0.88 8.34
C VAL A 162 7.97 -2.23 9.02
N GLU A 163 8.02 -2.28 10.36
CA GLU A 163 7.75 -3.49 11.15
C GLU A 163 6.36 -4.09 10.84
N THR A 164 5.37 -3.23 10.61
CA THR A 164 4.00 -3.69 10.26
C THR A 164 3.94 -4.31 8.87
N ILE A 165 4.58 -3.68 7.89
CA ILE A 165 4.65 -4.22 6.52
C ILE A 165 5.42 -5.54 6.54
N ASP A 166 6.56 -5.58 7.22
CA ASP A 166 7.39 -6.76 7.40
C ASP A 166 6.63 -7.92 8.06
N TYR A 167 5.84 -7.62 9.09
CA TYR A 167 5.00 -8.61 9.75
C TYR A 167 4.02 -9.29 8.79
N ILE A 168 3.40 -8.55 7.87
CA ILE A 168 2.50 -9.11 6.85
C ILE A 168 3.28 -9.94 5.83
N ILE A 169 4.44 -9.46 5.38
CA ILE A 169 5.29 -10.15 4.40
C ILE A 169 5.71 -11.53 4.91
N ASN A 170 6.05 -11.62 6.18
CA ASN A 170 6.57 -12.83 6.81
C ASN A 170 5.49 -13.84 7.25
N GLN A 171 4.20 -13.56 6.98
CA GLN A 171 3.17 -14.57 7.29
C GLN A 171 3.32 -15.82 6.41
N PRO A 172 3.04 -17.00 6.95
CA PRO A 172 3.02 -18.24 6.18
C PRO A 172 2.09 -18.17 4.96
N THR A 173 2.31 -19.07 4.01
CA THR A 173 1.54 -19.09 2.75
C THR A 173 0.07 -19.45 2.94
N ASP A 174 -0.29 -20.07 4.04
CA ASP A 174 -1.66 -20.42 4.44
C ASP A 174 -2.36 -19.35 5.29
N THR A 175 -1.67 -18.23 5.56
CA THR A 175 -2.17 -17.17 6.43
C THR A 175 -2.35 -15.87 5.65
N LEU A 176 -3.52 -15.25 5.81
CA LEU A 176 -3.84 -13.93 5.28
C LEU A 176 -4.24 -12.98 6.40
N ILE A 177 -3.51 -11.88 6.53
CA ILE A 177 -3.94 -10.73 7.33
C ILE A 177 -4.68 -9.79 6.39
N SER A 178 -5.99 -9.71 6.49
CA SER A 178 -6.82 -8.90 5.59
C SER A 178 -6.72 -7.40 5.88
N GLU A 179 -6.71 -7.02 7.15
CA GLU A 179 -6.64 -5.60 7.56
C GLU A 179 -5.88 -5.44 8.88
N ILE A 180 -5.03 -4.40 8.93
CA ILE A 180 -4.42 -3.90 10.16
C ILE A 180 -4.72 -2.40 10.31
N ARG A 181 -5.09 -1.99 11.53
CA ARG A 181 -5.30 -0.57 11.88
C ARG A 181 -4.40 -0.20 13.04
N ILE A 182 -3.57 0.83 12.83
CA ILE A 182 -2.61 1.28 13.82
C ILE A 182 -2.67 2.80 13.95
N ASP A 183 -2.81 3.25 15.18
CA ASP A 183 -2.82 4.68 15.53
C ASP A 183 -1.75 4.99 16.56
N PRO A 184 -1.10 6.16 16.48
CA PRO A 184 -0.30 6.65 17.57
C PRO A 184 -1.21 7.03 18.75
N ILE A 185 -0.81 6.68 19.95
CA ILE A 185 -1.48 7.11 21.19
C ILE A 185 -0.66 8.22 21.85
N GLN A 186 -1.35 9.22 22.45
CA GLN A 186 -0.64 10.19 23.29
C GLN A 186 -0.08 9.46 24.51
N ASN A 187 1.21 9.65 24.76
CA ASN A 187 1.75 9.29 26.08
C ASN A 187 1.13 10.24 27.11
N VAL A 188 0.38 9.69 28.00
CA VAL A 188 -0.20 10.39 29.16
C VAL A 188 0.92 10.68 30.14
#